data_0d48b6f2fb4457071898c2a0ed3e4cbc
#
_entry.id   0d48b6f2fb4457071898c2a0ed3e4cbc
#
_cell.length_a   1.000
_cell.length_b   1.000
_cell.length_c   1.000
_cell.angle_alpha   90.00
_cell.angle_beta   90.00
_cell.angle_gamma   90.00
#
_symmetry.space_group_name_H-M   'P 1'
#
loop_
_entity.id
_entity.type
_entity.pdbx_description
1 polymer ?
#
loop_
_entity_poly.entity_id
_entity_poly.type
_entity_poly.pdbx_seq_one_letter_code
_entity_poly.pdbx_strand_id
1 'polypeptide(L)'
;MGDGGAAYNRAMLHSLHDMLAPAVAERLTLVINHVLGGEPVATERLRPHAGRTLALTLAGWPRLLPPPPALAWRVTPAGLLDWCGLHGVDAPDLAVQVDASNPALLLARLLGGEAPAVQIDGDAQLAGDVNWLLLNLRWDVAADLERLFGPVVAQQLHQVGRTLAAGMRTAIRTAAEIAERLRSRRA
;
A
#
# COMPACT_ATOMS: atom_id res chain seq x y z
N MET A 1 4.60 -32.19 -23.37
CA MET A 1 5.10 -32.46 -22.00
C MET A 1 5.68 -31.16 -21.43
N GLY A 2 4.90 -30.21 -21.00
CA GLY A 2 5.37 -28.87 -20.56
C GLY A 2 4.53 -28.20 -19.49
N ASP A 3 3.46 -28.83 -19.00
CA ASP A 3 2.49 -28.15 -18.10
C ASP A 3 2.77 -28.34 -16.59
N GLY A 4 3.61 -29.29 -16.21
CA GLY A 4 3.94 -29.59 -14.81
C GLY A 4 4.78 -28.50 -14.11
N GLY A 5 5.67 -27.83 -14.83
CA GLY A 5 6.55 -26.78 -14.27
C GLY A 5 5.80 -25.50 -13.90
N ALA A 6 4.84 -25.11 -14.74
CA ALA A 6 4.04 -23.91 -14.49
C ALA A 6 3.03 -24.10 -13.34
N ALA A 7 2.50 -25.31 -13.18
CA ALA A 7 1.61 -25.66 -12.06
C ALA A 7 2.40 -25.75 -10.74
N TYR A 8 3.59 -26.33 -10.74
CA TYR A 8 4.47 -26.43 -9.57
C TYR A 8 4.93 -25.05 -9.10
N ASN A 9 5.36 -24.16 -10.02
CA ASN A 9 5.74 -22.79 -9.68
C ASN A 9 4.57 -21.98 -9.12
N ARG A 10 3.37 -22.14 -9.66
CA ARG A 10 2.16 -21.50 -9.11
C ARG A 10 1.86 -21.98 -7.69
N ALA A 11 1.88 -23.29 -7.46
CA ALA A 11 1.63 -23.86 -6.14
C ALA A 11 2.68 -23.38 -5.11
N MET A 12 3.94 -23.32 -5.47
CA MET A 12 5.02 -22.82 -4.61
C MET A 12 4.87 -21.33 -4.32
N LEU A 13 4.48 -20.51 -5.29
CA LEU A 13 4.23 -19.08 -5.11
C LEU A 13 3.00 -18.83 -4.20
N HIS A 14 1.94 -19.66 -4.34
CA HIS A 14 0.79 -19.58 -3.44
C HIS A 14 1.16 -19.95 -2.00
N SER A 15 1.91 -21.01 -1.79
CA SER A 15 2.32 -21.41 -0.43
C SER A 15 3.23 -20.39 0.24
N LEU A 16 4.14 -19.76 -0.51
CA LEU A 16 4.96 -18.64 -0.01
C LEU A 16 4.10 -17.41 0.30
N HIS A 17 3.11 -17.11 -0.55
CA HIS A 17 2.17 -16.03 -0.32
C HIS A 17 1.38 -16.25 0.97
N ASP A 18 0.77 -17.44 1.15
CA ASP A 18 -0.04 -17.78 2.32
C ASP A 18 0.78 -17.74 3.63
N MET A 19 2.08 -17.99 3.55
CA MET A 19 2.97 -17.91 4.69
C MET A 19 3.41 -16.46 5.00
N LEU A 20 3.64 -15.64 3.98
CA LEU A 20 4.18 -14.28 4.13
C LEU A 20 3.09 -13.22 4.27
N ALA A 21 1.91 -13.43 3.66
CA ALA A 21 0.83 -12.46 3.65
C ALA A 21 0.36 -12.06 5.07
N PRO A 22 0.18 -13.00 6.04
CA PRO A 22 -0.16 -12.64 7.42
C PRO A 22 0.92 -11.77 8.06
N ALA A 23 2.18 -12.16 7.93
CA ALA A 23 3.28 -11.43 8.53
C ALA A 23 3.40 -9.99 8.00
N VAL A 24 3.13 -9.79 6.71
CA VAL A 24 3.10 -8.45 6.10
C VAL A 24 1.92 -7.64 6.63
N ALA A 25 0.72 -8.22 6.65
CA ALA A 25 -0.48 -7.52 7.11
C ALA A 25 -0.42 -7.17 8.60
N GLU A 26 0.05 -8.09 9.44
CA GLU A 26 0.25 -7.85 10.88
C GLU A 26 1.28 -6.74 11.12
N ARG A 27 2.41 -6.77 10.42
CA ARG A 27 3.41 -5.71 10.54
C ARG A 27 2.90 -4.36 10.06
N LEU A 28 2.17 -4.33 8.96
CA LEU A 28 1.51 -3.11 8.49
C LEU A 28 0.52 -2.58 9.55
N THR A 29 -0.24 -3.46 10.17
CA THR A 29 -1.16 -3.11 11.27
C THR A 29 -0.42 -2.50 12.46
N LEU A 30 0.72 -3.07 12.84
CA LEU A 30 1.56 -2.51 13.90
C LEU A 30 2.07 -1.10 13.56
N VAL A 31 2.48 -0.86 12.31
CA VAL A 31 2.89 0.48 11.85
C VAL A 31 1.75 1.47 11.96
N ILE A 32 0.61 1.11 11.37
CA ILE A 32 -0.56 1.99 11.38
C ILE A 32 -0.94 2.32 12.83
N ASN A 33 -0.97 1.33 13.71
CA ASN A 33 -1.29 1.54 15.12
C ASN A 33 -0.23 2.35 15.87
N HIS A 34 1.05 2.23 15.50
CA HIS A 34 2.09 3.08 16.05
C HIS A 34 1.86 4.56 15.69
N VAL A 35 1.54 4.84 14.43
CA VAL A 35 1.24 6.20 13.96
C VAL A 35 -0.05 6.74 14.62
N LEU A 36 -1.11 5.93 14.65
CA LEU A 36 -2.38 6.29 15.30
C LEU A 36 -2.19 6.56 16.80
N GLY A 37 -1.46 5.68 17.49
CA GLY A 37 -1.20 5.80 18.94
C GLY A 37 -0.30 6.98 19.31
N GLY A 38 0.53 7.44 18.38
CA GLY A 38 1.35 8.65 18.53
C GLY A 38 0.54 9.96 18.44
N GLU A 39 -0.68 9.91 17.93
CA GLU A 39 -1.53 11.08 17.72
C GLU A 39 -2.88 10.89 18.43
N PRO A 40 -3.08 11.44 19.65
CA PRO A 40 -4.30 11.25 20.43
C PRO A 40 -5.58 11.64 19.70
N VAL A 41 -5.54 12.70 18.88
CA VAL A 41 -6.69 13.15 18.07
C VAL A 41 -7.12 12.08 17.07
N ALA A 42 -6.18 11.31 16.53
CA ALA A 42 -6.49 10.24 15.58
C ALA A 42 -7.28 9.10 16.25
N THR A 43 -6.82 8.65 17.40
CA THR A 43 -7.51 7.59 18.17
C THR A 43 -8.87 8.07 18.68
N GLU A 44 -8.99 9.31 19.15
CA GLU A 44 -10.26 9.89 19.57
C GLU A 44 -11.29 9.95 18.45
N ARG A 45 -10.88 10.26 17.22
CA ARG A 45 -11.75 10.26 16.05
C ARG A 45 -12.23 8.85 15.67
N LEU A 46 -11.38 7.84 15.84
CA LEU A 46 -11.73 6.46 15.49
C LEU A 46 -12.58 5.76 16.56
N ARG A 47 -12.49 6.12 17.85
CA ARG A 47 -13.26 5.50 18.94
C ARG A 47 -14.76 5.40 18.70
N PRO A 48 -15.47 6.43 18.17
CA PRO A 48 -16.89 6.32 17.87
C PRO A 48 -17.25 5.24 16.87
N HIS A 49 -16.26 4.80 16.06
CA HIS A 49 -16.42 3.78 15.04
C HIS A 49 -16.01 2.38 15.53
N ALA A 50 -15.88 2.15 16.84
CA ALA A 50 -15.51 0.85 17.39
C ALA A 50 -16.42 -0.27 16.86
N GLY A 51 -15.82 -1.35 16.37
CA GLY A 51 -16.51 -2.49 15.74
C GLY A 51 -16.73 -2.34 14.23
N ARG A 52 -16.65 -1.14 13.66
CA ARG A 52 -16.72 -0.92 12.21
C ARG A 52 -15.49 -1.48 11.51
N THR A 53 -15.70 -1.90 10.27
CA THR A 53 -14.67 -2.50 9.42
C THR A 53 -14.31 -1.58 8.27
N LEU A 54 -13.02 -1.56 7.94
CA LEU A 54 -12.49 -0.86 6.78
C LEU A 54 -11.61 -1.80 5.96
N ALA A 55 -11.69 -1.71 4.65
CA ALA A 55 -10.87 -2.50 3.74
C ALA A 55 -10.11 -1.59 2.77
N LEU A 56 -8.83 -1.92 2.53
CA LEU A 56 -7.99 -1.29 1.54
C LEU A 56 -7.83 -2.21 0.33
N THR A 57 -8.21 -1.72 -0.84
CA THR A 57 -8.07 -2.41 -2.11
C THR A 57 -7.00 -1.74 -2.96
N LEU A 58 -6.06 -2.53 -3.47
CA LEU A 58 -5.01 -2.11 -4.39
C LEU A 58 -5.50 -2.32 -5.83
N ALA A 59 -6.12 -1.29 -6.41
CA ALA A 59 -6.68 -1.35 -7.76
C ALA A 59 -5.58 -1.44 -8.82
N GLY A 60 -5.84 -2.20 -9.89
CA GLY A 60 -4.89 -2.33 -11.00
C GLY A 60 -3.62 -3.12 -10.67
N TRP A 61 -3.58 -3.85 -9.54
CA TRP A 61 -2.42 -4.64 -9.16
C TRP A 61 -1.95 -5.55 -10.30
N PRO A 62 -0.65 -5.54 -10.65
CA PRO A 62 -0.13 -6.31 -11.78
C PRO A 62 -0.31 -7.81 -11.60
N ARG A 63 -0.91 -8.49 -12.58
CA ARG A 63 -1.16 -9.95 -12.55
C ARG A 63 0.12 -10.80 -12.51
N LEU A 64 1.27 -10.23 -12.86
CA LEU A 64 2.57 -10.89 -12.81
C LEU A 64 3.16 -10.93 -11.39
N LEU A 65 2.65 -10.10 -10.48
CA LEU A 65 3.05 -10.09 -9.08
C LEU A 65 2.16 -11.03 -8.26
N PRO A 66 2.68 -11.59 -7.15
CA PRO A 66 1.83 -12.28 -6.18
C PRO A 66 0.69 -11.36 -5.73
N PRO A 67 -0.53 -11.88 -5.50
CA PRO A 67 -1.63 -11.05 -5.04
C PRO A 67 -1.27 -10.39 -3.69
N PRO A 68 -1.72 -9.16 -3.42
CA PRO A 68 -1.52 -8.55 -2.12
C PRO A 68 -2.32 -9.31 -1.05
N PRO A 69 -1.90 -9.27 0.24
CA PRO A 69 -2.71 -9.80 1.33
C PRO A 69 -4.06 -9.07 1.42
N ALA A 70 -5.05 -9.72 2.02
CA ALA A 70 -6.29 -9.05 2.37
C ALA A 70 -5.99 -7.97 3.43
N LEU A 71 -6.21 -6.71 3.06
CA LEU A 71 -5.96 -5.54 3.89
C LEU A 71 -7.31 -5.03 4.42
N ALA A 72 -7.79 -5.68 5.47
CA ALA A 72 -9.03 -5.28 6.14
C ALA A 72 -8.82 -5.24 7.65
N TRP A 73 -9.40 -4.23 8.29
CA TRP A 73 -9.25 -3.99 9.71
C TRP A 73 -10.58 -3.67 10.36
N ARG A 74 -10.67 -3.97 11.63
CA ARG A 74 -11.74 -3.55 12.53
C ARG A 74 -11.23 -2.47 13.46
N VAL A 75 -12.03 -1.43 13.67
CA VAL A 75 -11.72 -0.39 14.65
C VAL A 75 -11.95 -0.94 16.05
N THR A 76 -10.94 -0.84 16.91
CA THR A 76 -11.03 -1.25 18.31
C THR A 76 -11.66 -0.17 19.19
N PRO A 77 -12.14 -0.50 20.40
CA PRO A 77 -12.63 0.51 21.36
C PRO A 77 -11.57 1.55 21.76
N ALA A 78 -10.30 1.24 21.58
CA ALA A 78 -9.20 2.17 21.81
C ALA A 78 -8.96 3.16 20.65
N GLY A 79 -9.68 3.00 19.51
CA GLY A 79 -9.45 3.79 18.30
C GLY A 79 -8.21 3.34 17.51
N LEU A 80 -7.79 2.10 17.71
CA LEU A 80 -6.74 1.43 16.95
C LEU A 80 -7.36 0.46 15.94
N LEU A 81 -6.54 -0.18 15.13
CA LEU A 81 -6.98 -1.13 14.12
C LEU A 81 -6.57 -2.56 14.49
N ASP A 82 -7.47 -3.50 14.26
CA ASP A 82 -7.25 -4.95 14.41
C ASP A 82 -7.43 -5.61 13.04
N TRP A 83 -6.43 -6.37 12.59
CA TRP A 83 -6.48 -6.99 11.29
C TRP A 83 -7.49 -8.14 11.26
N CYS A 84 -8.35 -8.17 10.23
CA CYS A 84 -9.43 -9.15 10.08
C CYS A 84 -8.99 -10.51 9.53
N GLY A 85 -7.68 -10.75 9.37
CA GLY A 85 -7.14 -12.02 8.89
C GLY A 85 -7.11 -12.16 7.37
N LEU A 86 -6.67 -13.34 6.91
CA LEU A 86 -6.39 -13.62 5.49
C LEU A 86 -7.62 -13.51 4.57
N HIS A 87 -8.80 -13.78 5.09
CA HIS A 87 -10.05 -13.74 4.30
C HIS A 87 -10.63 -12.33 4.18
N GLY A 88 -10.11 -11.36 4.96
CA GLY A 88 -10.62 -10.01 4.97
C GLY A 88 -12.07 -9.90 5.48
N VAL A 89 -12.84 -9.02 4.87
CA VAL A 89 -14.26 -8.76 5.19
C VAL A 89 -15.02 -8.66 3.86
N ASP A 90 -16.10 -9.43 3.72
CA ASP A 90 -16.90 -9.47 2.48
C ASP A 90 -17.63 -8.14 2.21
N ALA A 91 -18.14 -7.51 3.26
CA ALA A 91 -18.86 -6.24 3.19
C ALA A 91 -18.32 -5.27 4.26
N PRO A 92 -17.23 -4.55 3.97
CA PRO A 92 -16.69 -3.58 4.91
C PRO A 92 -17.61 -2.37 5.03
N ASP A 93 -17.66 -1.75 6.23
CA ASP A 93 -18.39 -0.49 6.44
C ASP A 93 -17.77 0.66 5.65
N LEU A 94 -16.46 0.57 5.36
CA LEU A 94 -15.72 1.51 4.53
C LEU A 94 -14.75 0.78 3.60
N ALA A 95 -14.84 1.04 2.30
CA ALA A 95 -13.88 0.60 1.30
C ALA A 95 -12.99 1.77 0.86
N VAL A 96 -11.68 1.60 0.99
CA VAL A 96 -10.67 2.54 0.50
C VAL A 96 -9.95 1.89 -0.67
N GLN A 97 -9.90 2.56 -1.81
CA GLN A 97 -9.25 2.05 -3.00
C GLN A 97 -8.09 2.96 -3.40
N VAL A 98 -6.93 2.36 -3.64
CA VAL A 98 -5.69 3.03 -4.08
C VAL A 98 -5.29 2.48 -5.43
N ASP A 99 -4.90 3.34 -6.38
CA ASP A 99 -4.31 2.90 -7.64
C ASP A 99 -2.92 2.30 -7.38
N ALA A 100 -2.80 1.00 -7.63
CA ALA A 100 -1.58 0.22 -7.53
C ALA A 100 -1.19 -0.42 -8.86
N SER A 101 -1.60 0.14 -9.98
CA SER A 101 -1.21 -0.29 -11.33
C SER A 101 0.31 -0.26 -11.53
N ASN A 102 1.00 0.62 -10.80
CA ASN A 102 2.45 0.66 -10.68
C ASN A 102 2.86 0.66 -9.20
N PRO A 103 3.02 -0.52 -8.56
CA PRO A 103 3.34 -0.61 -7.13
C PRO A 103 4.67 0.05 -6.75
N ALA A 104 5.63 0.05 -7.67
CA ALA A 104 6.92 0.68 -7.44
C ALA A 104 6.82 2.21 -7.38
N LEU A 105 5.99 2.81 -8.26
CA LEU A 105 5.72 4.23 -8.23
C LEU A 105 4.91 4.62 -6.98
N LEU A 106 3.91 3.81 -6.62
CA LEU A 106 3.14 4.00 -5.40
C LEU A 106 4.05 4.02 -4.17
N LEU A 107 4.95 3.02 -4.05
CA LEU A 107 5.92 2.95 -2.97
C LEU A 107 6.88 4.16 -2.97
N ALA A 108 7.38 4.56 -4.13
CA ALA A 108 8.28 5.71 -4.26
C ALA A 108 7.61 7.03 -3.79
N ARG A 109 6.32 7.22 -4.10
CA ARG A 109 5.55 8.37 -3.63
C ARG A 109 5.34 8.34 -2.13
N LEU A 110 4.93 7.19 -1.58
CA LEU A 110 4.76 7.02 -0.14
C LEU A 110 6.06 7.29 0.63
N LEU A 111 7.22 6.78 0.14
CA LEU A 111 8.52 7.04 0.72
C LEU A 111 8.96 8.52 0.58
N GLY A 112 8.42 9.22 -0.43
CA GLY A 112 8.60 10.66 -0.62
C GLY A 112 7.67 11.53 0.24
N GLY A 113 6.79 10.91 1.06
CA GLY A 113 5.81 11.62 1.87
C GLY A 113 4.59 12.12 1.09
N GLU A 114 4.40 11.63 -0.16
CA GLU A 114 3.23 11.97 -0.96
C GLU A 114 2.07 11.04 -0.59
N ALA A 115 0.94 11.63 -0.19
CA ALA A 115 -0.30 10.86 0.01
C ALA A 115 -0.82 10.33 -1.34
N PRO A 116 -1.16 9.04 -1.44
CA PRO A 116 -1.77 8.51 -2.65
C PRO A 116 -3.18 9.07 -2.85
N ALA A 117 -3.58 9.21 -4.12
CA ALA A 117 -4.98 9.46 -4.42
C ALA A 117 -5.81 8.23 -4.03
N VAL A 118 -6.84 8.45 -3.23
CA VAL A 118 -7.72 7.39 -2.74
C VAL A 118 -9.16 7.65 -3.20
N GLN A 119 -9.89 6.56 -3.46
CA GLN A 119 -11.34 6.58 -3.57
C GLN A 119 -11.89 5.93 -2.29
N ILE A 120 -12.87 6.58 -1.68
CA ILE A 120 -13.47 6.12 -0.42
C ILE A 120 -14.97 5.96 -0.67
N ASP A 121 -15.50 4.77 -0.33
CA ASP A 121 -16.91 4.43 -0.44
C ASP A 121 -17.40 3.73 0.82
N GLY A 122 -18.61 4.03 1.30
CA GLY A 122 -19.22 3.43 2.47
C GLY A 122 -19.77 4.44 3.47
N ASP A 123 -19.63 4.15 4.76
CA ASP A 123 -20.15 4.99 5.85
C ASP A 123 -19.54 6.40 5.80
N ALA A 124 -20.39 7.43 5.64
CA ALA A 124 -19.95 8.80 5.41
C ALA A 124 -19.21 9.41 6.61
N GLN A 125 -19.57 9.02 7.85
CA GLN A 125 -18.94 9.54 9.05
C GLN A 125 -17.53 8.93 9.20
N LEU A 126 -17.42 7.61 9.07
CA LEU A 126 -16.13 6.92 9.08
C LEU A 126 -15.24 7.40 7.91
N ALA A 127 -15.82 7.61 6.71
CA ALA A 127 -15.13 8.17 5.56
C ALA A 127 -14.53 9.56 5.86
N GLY A 128 -15.29 10.43 6.50
CA GLY A 128 -14.83 11.76 6.90
C GLY A 128 -13.64 11.70 7.86
N ASP A 129 -13.71 10.83 8.88
CA ASP A 129 -12.63 10.67 9.85
C ASP A 129 -11.40 9.99 9.23
N VAL A 130 -11.56 8.97 8.40
CA VAL A 130 -10.44 8.34 7.67
C VAL A 130 -9.79 9.32 6.70
N ASN A 131 -10.56 10.11 5.97
CA ASN A 131 -10.02 11.15 5.09
C ASN A 131 -9.24 12.21 5.89
N TRP A 132 -9.75 12.61 7.06
CA TRP A 132 -9.02 13.52 7.95
C TRP A 132 -7.68 12.90 8.39
N LEU A 133 -7.65 11.61 8.75
CA LEU A 133 -6.43 10.90 9.12
C LEU A 133 -5.42 10.92 7.97
N LEU A 134 -5.84 10.59 6.75
CA LEU A 134 -4.96 10.58 5.57
C LEU A 134 -4.32 11.94 5.27
N LEU A 135 -5.03 13.03 5.58
CA LEU A 135 -4.55 14.39 5.33
C LEU A 135 -3.71 14.99 6.47
N ASN A 136 -3.93 14.54 7.71
CA ASN A 136 -3.36 15.19 8.88
C ASN A 136 -2.31 14.35 9.62
N LEU A 137 -2.34 13.01 9.47
CA LEU A 137 -1.30 12.18 10.04
C LEU A 137 0.01 12.36 9.27
N ARG A 138 1.05 12.75 9.98
CA ARG A 138 2.41 12.78 9.45
C ARG A 138 3.01 11.40 9.59
N TRP A 139 3.02 10.68 8.49
CA TRP A 139 3.59 9.35 8.46
C TRP A 139 5.01 9.39 7.89
N ASP A 140 6.00 9.16 8.73
CA ASP A 140 7.38 8.91 8.26
C ASP A 140 7.51 7.42 7.89
N VAL A 141 6.98 7.09 6.71
CA VAL A 141 6.97 5.73 6.17
C VAL A 141 8.37 5.12 6.15
N ALA A 142 9.41 5.92 5.89
CA ALA A 142 10.78 5.45 5.80
C ALA A 142 11.32 5.01 7.17
N ALA A 143 11.14 5.84 8.20
CA ALA A 143 11.60 5.54 9.56
C ALA A 143 10.81 4.37 10.17
N ASP A 144 9.51 4.28 9.91
CA ASP A 144 8.67 3.21 10.44
C ASP A 144 8.94 1.87 9.75
N LEU A 145 9.20 1.86 8.44
CA LEU A 145 9.65 0.66 7.73
C LEU A 145 11.01 0.16 8.25
N GLU A 146 11.94 1.07 8.55
CA GLU A 146 13.24 0.71 9.13
C GLU A 146 13.08 0.04 10.50
N ARG A 147 12.21 0.58 11.36
CA ARG A 147 11.94 0.03 12.69
C ARG A 147 11.32 -1.37 12.64
N LEU A 148 10.46 -1.63 11.66
CA LEU A 148 9.67 -2.87 11.61
C LEU A 148 10.34 -4.00 10.85
N PHE A 149 10.99 -3.67 9.75
CA PHE A 149 11.63 -4.65 8.86
C PHE A 149 13.15 -4.72 9.04
N GLY A 150 13.70 -3.83 9.88
CA GLY A 150 15.13 -3.71 10.12
C GLY A 150 15.86 -2.93 9.00
N PRO A 151 17.10 -2.49 9.27
CA PRO A 151 17.84 -1.61 8.39
C PRO A 151 18.15 -2.23 7.02
N VAL A 152 18.29 -3.54 6.94
CA VAL A 152 18.62 -4.24 5.68
C VAL A 152 17.47 -4.15 4.68
N VAL A 153 16.23 -4.34 5.13
CA VAL A 153 15.04 -4.26 4.26
C VAL A 153 14.76 -2.81 3.87
N ALA A 154 14.88 -1.88 4.81
CA ALA A 154 14.76 -0.45 4.54
C ALA A 154 15.78 0.03 3.50
N GLN A 155 17.04 -0.39 3.60
CA GLN A 155 18.09 -0.07 2.62
C GLN A 155 17.78 -0.65 1.24
N GLN A 156 17.28 -1.89 1.16
CA GLN A 156 16.88 -2.49 -0.12
C GLN A 156 15.69 -1.77 -0.75
N LEU A 157 14.68 -1.39 0.05
CA LEU A 157 13.54 -0.59 -0.42
C LEU A 157 13.99 0.80 -0.90
N HIS A 158 14.90 1.45 -0.17
CA HIS A 158 15.52 2.70 -0.61
C HIS A 158 16.31 2.56 -1.92
N GLN A 159 17.08 1.49 -2.07
CA GLN A 159 17.81 1.21 -3.31
C GLN A 159 16.87 0.95 -4.49
N VAL A 160 15.83 0.14 -4.29
CA VAL A 160 14.79 -0.10 -5.30
C VAL A 160 14.09 1.20 -5.68
N GLY A 161 13.68 2.01 -4.71
CA GLY A 161 13.07 3.33 -4.95
C GLY A 161 13.97 4.27 -5.75
N ARG A 162 15.27 4.33 -5.41
CA ARG A 162 16.27 5.14 -6.14
C ARG A 162 16.51 4.65 -7.56
N THR A 163 16.59 3.35 -7.76
CA THR A 163 16.80 2.74 -9.09
C THR A 163 15.60 2.97 -10.00
N LEU A 164 14.40 2.84 -9.46
CA LEU A 164 13.16 3.13 -10.18
C LEU A 164 13.02 4.61 -10.51
N ALA A 165 13.32 5.51 -9.57
CA ALA A 165 13.32 6.95 -9.82
C ALA A 165 14.37 7.37 -10.85
N ALA A 166 15.54 6.72 -10.87
CA ALA A 166 16.57 6.94 -11.89
C ALA A 166 16.12 6.42 -13.26
N GLY A 167 15.53 5.21 -13.32
CA GLY A 167 14.99 4.62 -14.53
C GLY A 167 13.87 5.46 -15.15
N MET A 168 12.95 5.96 -14.33
CA MET A 168 11.89 6.86 -14.80
C MET A 168 12.44 8.18 -15.35
N ARG A 169 13.41 8.81 -14.67
CA ARG A 169 14.06 10.03 -15.18
C ARG A 169 14.70 9.80 -16.53
N THR A 170 15.37 8.64 -16.71
CA THR A 170 15.99 8.27 -17.99
C THR A 170 14.92 8.05 -19.06
N ALA A 171 13.84 7.33 -18.77
CA ALA A 171 12.74 7.09 -19.70
C ALA A 171 12.05 8.39 -20.15
N ILE A 172 11.81 9.33 -19.24
CA ILE A 172 11.23 10.65 -19.55
C ILE A 172 12.17 11.45 -20.47
N ARG A 173 13.47 11.46 -20.18
CA ARG A 173 14.46 12.14 -21.03
C ARG A 173 14.51 11.54 -22.44
N THR A 174 14.55 10.21 -22.53
CA THR A 174 14.57 9.51 -23.83
C THR A 174 13.29 9.76 -24.61
N ALA A 175 12.12 9.75 -23.96
CA ALA A 175 10.85 10.06 -24.60
C ALA A 175 10.81 11.53 -25.11
N ALA A 176 11.33 12.48 -24.33
CA ALA A 176 11.42 13.88 -24.73
C ALA A 176 12.36 14.05 -25.93
N GLU A 177 13.53 13.41 -25.94
CA GLU A 177 14.47 13.42 -27.06
C GLU A 177 13.89 12.82 -28.34
N ILE A 178 13.14 11.72 -28.23
CA ILE A 178 12.44 11.11 -29.36
C ILE A 178 11.37 12.04 -29.90
N ALA A 179 10.57 12.66 -29.02
CA ALA A 179 9.54 13.61 -29.42
C ALA A 179 10.12 14.82 -30.16
N GLU A 180 11.28 15.33 -29.72
CA GLU A 180 11.97 16.45 -30.35
C GLU A 180 12.53 16.08 -31.71
N ARG A 181 13.14 14.89 -31.86
CA ARG A 181 13.60 14.35 -33.15
C ARG A 181 12.46 14.13 -34.15
N LEU A 182 11.28 13.75 -33.70
CA LEU A 182 10.10 13.58 -34.55
C LEU A 182 9.52 14.92 -35.00
N ARG A 183 9.59 15.96 -34.14
CA ARG A 183 9.19 17.34 -34.54
C ARG A 183 10.15 17.93 -35.57
N SER A 184 11.46 17.78 -35.39
CA SER A 184 12.47 18.32 -36.29
C SER A 184 12.49 17.63 -37.68
N ARG A 185 11.91 16.43 -37.82
CA ARG A 185 11.75 15.74 -39.09
C ARG A 185 10.48 16.14 -39.87
N ARG A 186 9.56 16.87 -39.21
CA ARG A 186 8.30 17.34 -39.82
C ARG A 186 8.32 18.82 -40.19
N ALA A 187 9.37 19.53 -39.82
CA ALA A 187 9.67 20.91 -40.24
C ALA A 187 10.69 20.92 -41.38
#